data_a55de741bdce75b417e8006b61cb02ff
#
_entry.id   a55de741bdce75b417e8006b61cb02ff
#
_cell.length_a   1.000
_cell.length_b   1.000
_cell.length_c   1.000
_cell.angle_alpha   90.00
_cell.angle_beta   90.00
_cell.angle_gamma   90.00
#
_symmetry.space_group_name_H-M   'P 1'
#
loop_
_entity.id
_entity.type
_entity.pdbx_description
1 polymer ?
#
loop_
_entity_poly.entity_id
_entity_poly.type
_entity_poly.pdbx_seq_one_letter_code
_entity_poly.pdbx_strand_id
1 'polypeptide(L)'
;MAKSQVKIQQTAGRDALGEFAPEFAHLNDDILFGEVWSRNDLLSLRDRSIVTVVSLMSQGLTDSSFKYHLESAKKNGVTRTEMAEILTHAAFYAGWPKAWAAFRMAKEVWDGNAESVAAGSVEAYAQTIFFPVGQPNDAYARYFTGQSYLCLLYTSDAAD
;
A
#
# COMPACT_ATOMS: atom_id res chain seq x y z
N MET A 1 -23.31 -28.29 -1.70
CA MET A 1 -22.20 -28.60 -2.61
C MET A 1 -20.92 -28.02 -1.98
N ALA A 2 -19.95 -28.85 -1.62
CA ALA A 2 -18.67 -28.39 -1.10
C ALA A 2 -17.96 -27.63 -2.24
N LYS A 3 -17.58 -26.37 -1.98
CA LYS A 3 -16.74 -25.61 -2.91
C LYS A 3 -15.39 -26.33 -2.98
N SER A 4 -14.91 -26.63 -4.20
CA SER A 4 -13.59 -27.25 -4.36
C SER A 4 -12.52 -26.30 -3.85
N GLN A 5 -11.65 -26.78 -2.99
CA GLN A 5 -10.47 -26.05 -2.55
C GLN A 5 -9.53 -25.81 -3.74
N VAL A 6 -9.17 -24.56 -3.97
CA VAL A 6 -8.13 -24.18 -4.94
C VAL A 6 -6.82 -24.10 -4.18
N LYS A 7 -5.88 -24.99 -4.46
CA LYS A 7 -4.56 -24.97 -3.85
C LYS A 7 -3.73 -23.83 -4.43
N ILE A 8 -3.27 -22.94 -3.58
CA ILE A 8 -2.37 -21.84 -3.96
C ILE A 8 -0.94 -22.37 -3.95
N GLN A 9 -0.22 -22.12 -5.04
CA GLN A 9 1.23 -22.38 -5.13
C GLN A 9 1.95 -21.04 -5.17
N GLN A 10 2.96 -20.91 -4.34
CA GLN A 10 3.82 -19.73 -4.25
C GLN A 10 5.27 -20.17 -4.12
N THR A 11 6.17 -19.46 -4.78
CA THR A 11 7.63 -19.70 -4.74
C THR A 11 8.42 -18.44 -4.38
N ALA A 12 7.73 -17.30 -4.19
CA ALA A 12 8.38 -16.02 -3.98
C ALA A 12 9.33 -16.00 -2.76
N GLY A 13 9.00 -16.76 -1.71
CA GLY A 13 9.88 -16.90 -0.55
C GLY A 13 11.19 -17.63 -0.90
N ARG A 14 11.08 -18.74 -1.65
CA ARG A 14 12.26 -19.49 -2.12
C ARG A 14 13.08 -18.70 -3.11
N ASP A 15 12.42 -18.03 -4.05
CA ASP A 15 13.10 -17.26 -5.09
C ASP A 15 13.88 -16.09 -4.52
N ALA A 16 13.33 -15.42 -3.50
CA ALA A 16 13.96 -14.23 -2.90
C ALA A 16 14.94 -14.56 -1.75
N LEU A 17 14.62 -15.55 -0.91
CA LEU A 17 15.29 -15.77 0.37
C LEU A 17 15.67 -17.22 0.62
N GLY A 18 15.45 -18.15 -0.33
CA GLY A 18 15.63 -19.59 -0.10
C GLY A 18 17.03 -19.99 0.35
N GLU A 19 18.07 -19.31 -0.14
CA GLU A 19 19.46 -19.56 0.30
C GLU A 19 19.79 -18.91 1.64
N PHE A 20 19.22 -17.71 1.89
CA PHE A 20 19.51 -16.94 3.10
C PHE A 20 18.67 -17.39 4.30
N ALA A 21 17.39 -17.67 4.07
CA ALA A 21 16.43 -18.01 5.13
C ALA A 21 15.46 -19.12 4.66
N PRO A 22 15.96 -20.36 4.51
CA PRO A 22 15.16 -21.45 3.92
C PRO A 22 13.92 -21.80 4.74
N GLU A 23 13.98 -21.71 6.05
CA GLU A 23 12.82 -21.96 6.91
C GLU A 23 11.76 -20.88 6.76
N PHE A 24 12.14 -19.61 6.67
CA PHE A 24 11.21 -18.52 6.37
C PHE A 24 10.54 -18.71 5.00
N ALA A 25 11.32 -19.08 3.98
CA ALA A 25 10.80 -19.34 2.65
C ALA A 25 9.80 -20.51 2.65
N HIS A 26 10.08 -21.59 3.37
CA HIS A 26 9.17 -22.71 3.57
C HIS A 26 7.87 -22.26 4.26
N LEU A 27 7.95 -21.54 5.37
CA LEU A 27 6.78 -21.05 6.09
C LEU A 27 5.93 -20.10 5.23
N ASN A 28 6.56 -19.24 4.44
CA ASN A 28 5.87 -18.36 3.51
C ASN A 28 5.17 -19.13 2.40
N ASP A 29 5.90 -19.97 1.67
CA ASP A 29 5.40 -20.57 0.44
C ASP A 29 4.46 -21.74 0.71
N ASP A 30 4.85 -22.66 1.61
CA ASP A 30 4.09 -23.88 1.83
C ASP A 30 3.01 -23.72 2.89
N ILE A 31 3.31 -23.04 4.00
CA ILE A 31 2.35 -22.94 5.11
C ILE A 31 1.40 -21.76 4.89
N LEU A 32 1.93 -20.53 4.73
CA LEU A 32 1.06 -19.37 4.56
C LEU A 32 0.22 -19.49 3.28
N PHE A 33 0.85 -19.64 2.12
CA PHE A 33 0.12 -19.71 0.86
C PHE A 33 -0.43 -21.11 0.57
N GLY A 34 0.39 -22.14 0.73
CA GLY A 34 0.02 -23.51 0.40
C GLY A 34 -1.07 -24.10 1.29
N GLU A 35 -1.15 -23.70 2.56
CA GLU A 35 -2.17 -24.16 3.50
C GLU A 35 -3.17 -23.11 3.90
N VAL A 36 -2.73 -21.95 4.47
CA VAL A 36 -3.67 -20.97 5.04
C VAL A 36 -4.48 -20.28 3.94
N TRP A 37 -3.85 -19.78 2.89
CA TRP A 37 -4.55 -19.17 1.76
C TRP A 37 -5.37 -20.17 0.95
N SER A 38 -5.00 -21.43 0.97
CA SER A 38 -5.73 -22.51 0.27
C SER A 38 -7.04 -22.93 0.95
N ARG A 39 -7.32 -22.46 2.19
CA ARG A 39 -8.61 -22.69 2.88
C ARG A 39 -9.70 -21.75 2.37
N ASN A 40 -9.87 -21.69 1.05
CA ASN A 40 -10.78 -20.74 0.41
C ASN A 40 -12.27 -21.17 0.48
N ASP A 41 -12.55 -22.36 0.96
CA ASP A 41 -13.87 -22.86 1.37
C ASP A 41 -14.34 -22.23 2.70
N LEU A 42 -13.41 -21.90 3.62
CA LEU A 42 -13.71 -21.29 4.90
C LEU A 42 -13.74 -19.77 4.82
N LEU A 43 -12.79 -19.17 4.11
CA LEU A 43 -12.71 -17.73 3.87
C LEU A 43 -12.24 -17.52 2.43
N SER A 44 -13.01 -16.80 1.64
CA SER A 44 -12.74 -16.61 0.22
C SER A 44 -11.37 -15.92 -0.01
N LEU A 45 -10.75 -16.17 -1.16
CA LEU A 45 -9.51 -15.47 -1.56
C LEU A 45 -9.71 -13.97 -1.61
N ARG A 46 -10.92 -13.54 -2.01
CA ARG A 46 -11.31 -12.14 -2.04
C ARG A 46 -11.26 -11.52 -0.63
N ASP A 47 -11.90 -12.15 0.33
CA ASP A 47 -11.97 -11.65 1.70
C ASP A 47 -10.61 -11.71 2.39
N ARG A 48 -9.80 -12.75 2.15
CA ARG A 48 -8.40 -12.82 2.61
C ARG A 48 -7.58 -11.65 2.07
N SER A 49 -7.75 -11.31 0.78
CA SER A 49 -7.06 -10.16 0.19
C SER A 49 -7.46 -8.85 0.85
N ILE A 50 -8.75 -8.65 1.14
CA ILE A 50 -9.23 -7.46 1.86
C ILE A 50 -8.60 -7.38 3.26
N VAL A 51 -8.64 -8.48 4.02
CA VAL A 51 -8.04 -8.54 5.36
C VAL A 51 -6.54 -8.21 5.31
N THR A 52 -5.82 -8.76 4.34
CA THR A 52 -4.37 -8.52 4.18
C THR A 52 -4.08 -7.05 3.83
N VAL A 53 -4.80 -6.48 2.86
CA VAL A 53 -4.64 -5.07 2.47
C VAL A 53 -4.91 -4.14 3.65
N VAL A 54 -6.01 -4.34 4.37
CA VAL A 54 -6.35 -3.52 5.54
C VAL A 54 -5.31 -3.68 6.66
N SER A 55 -4.83 -4.90 6.90
CA SER A 55 -3.81 -5.17 7.92
C SER A 55 -2.49 -4.46 7.61
N LEU A 56 -2.01 -4.52 6.37
CA LEU A 56 -0.79 -3.85 5.93
C LEU A 56 -0.92 -2.33 5.99
N MET A 57 -2.01 -1.78 5.46
CA MET A 57 -2.31 -0.35 5.57
C MET A 57 -2.31 0.12 7.02
N SER A 58 -2.96 -0.63 7.92
CA SER A 58 -3.09 -0.27 9.33
C SER A 58 -1.73 -0.22 10.06
N GLN A 59 -0.77 -1.00 9.60
CA GLN A 59 0.60 -0.97 10.09
C GLN A 59 1.46 0.10 9.42
N GLY A 60 0.98 0.72 8.33
CA GLY A 60 1.74 1.70 7.53
C GLY A 60 2.71 1.04 6.55
N LEU A 61 2.55 -0.25 6.28
CA LEU A 61 3.35 -0.99 5.32
C LEU A 61 2.78 -0.78 3.92
N THR A 62 3.23 0.29 3.25
CA THR A 62 2.78 0.71 1.92
C THR A 62 3.96 0.72 0.93
N ASP A 63 4.63 -0.41 0.82
CA ASP A 63 5.75 -0.67 -0.09
C ASP A 63 5.34 -1.56 -1.29
N SER A 64 6.32 -2.16 -1.95
CA SER A 64 6.09 -3.08 -3.07
C SER A 64 5.25 -4.30 -2.68
N SER A 65 5.35 -4.78 -1.44
CA SER A 65 4.55 -5.91 -0.97
C SER A 65 3.07 -5.52 -0.84
N PHE A 66 2.78 -4.30 -0.41
CA PHE A 66 1.42 -3.77 -0.39
C PHE A 66 0.82 -3.70 -1.80
N LYS A 67 1.60 -3.23 -2.79
CA LYS A 67 1.16 -3.20 -4.19
C LYS A 67 0.80 -4.59 -4.71
N TYR A 68 1.65 -5.58 -4.43
CA TYR A 68 1.36 -6.98 -4.76
C TYR A 68 0.02 -7.46 -4.17
N HIS A 69 -0.28 -7.11 -2.91
CA HIS A 69 -1.54 -7.49 -2.27
C HIS A 69 -2.75 -6.72 -2.82
N LEU A 70 -2.59 -5.48 -3.28
CA LEU A 70 -3.63 -4.76 -4.03
C LEU A 70 -3.92 -5.43 -5.38
N GLU A 71 -2.88 -5.80 -6.13
CA GLU A 71 -3.01 -6.54 -7.39
C GLU A 71 -3.70 -7.89 -7.19
N SER A 72 -3.34 -8.60 -6.11
CA SER A 72 -3.97 -9.84 -5.71
C SER A 72 -5.45 -9.65 -5.36
N ALA A 73 -5.79 -8.57 -4.65
CA ALA A 73 -7.18 -8.23 -4.33
C ALA A 73 -8.00 -7.97 -5.60
N LYS A 74 -7.44 -7.21 -6.55
CA LYS A 74 -8.06 -6.97 -7.86
C LYS A 74 -8.28 -8.28 -8.63
N LYS A 75 -7.26 -9.14 -8.69
CA LYS A 75 -7.34 -10.46 -9.33
C LYS A 75 -8.39 -11.35 -8.67
N ASN A 76 -8.54 -11.26 -7.36
CA ASN A 76 -9.52 -12.03 -6.59
C ASN A 76 -10.93 -11.41 -6.58
N GLY A 77 -11.18 -10.40 -7.42
CA GLY A 77 -12.51 -9.85 -7.69
C GLY A 77 -12.92 -8.68 -6.82
N VAL A 78 -11.99 -8.02 -6.13
CA VAL A 78 -12.29 -6.76 -5.46
C VAL A 78 -12.32 -5.65 -6.51
N THR A 79 -13.45 -4.99 -6.64
CA THR A 79 -13.64 -3.90 -7.60
C THR A 79 -12.97 -2.60 -7.12
N ARG A 80 -12.75 -1.67 -8.05
CA ARG A 80 -12.25 -0.34 -7.77
C ARG A 80 -13.08 0.40 -6.70
N THR A 81 -14.40 0.37 -6.88
CA THR A 81 -15.34 1.03 -5.95
C THR A 81 -15.31 0.40 -4.56
N GLU A 82 -15.27 -0.92 -4.49
CA GLU A 82 -15.16 -1.63 -3.20
C GLU A 82 -13.84 -1.32 -2.51
N MET A 83 -12.71 -1.33 -3.22
CA MET A 83 -11.42 -0.99 -2.62
C MET A 83 -11.41 0.45 -2.10
N ALA A 84 -11.97 1.38 -2.85
CA ALA A 84 -12.10 2.76 -2.37
C ALA A 84 -12.91 2.85 -1.07
N GLU A 85 -14.02 2.13 -0.98
CA GLU A 85 -14.86 2.12 0.23
C GLU A 85 -14.17 1.41 1.40
N ILE A 86 -13.47 0.30 1.15
CA ILE A 86 -12.68 -0.43 2.16
C ILE A 86 -11.62 0.47 2.78
N LEU A 87 -10.82 1.17 1.95
CA LEU A 87 -9.76 2.06 2.42
C LEU A 87 -10.33 3.30 3.13
N THR A 88 -11.47 3.84 2.65
CA THR A 88 -12.19 4.93 3.31
C THR A 88 -12.65 4.52 4.70
N HIS A 89 -13.30 3.38 4.82
CA HIS A 89 -13.73 2.85 6.12
C HIS A 89 -12.53 2.63 7.05
N ALA A 90 -11.48 1.97 6.55
CA ALA A 90 -10.28 1.68 7.33
C ALA A 90 -9.53 2.95 7.79
N ALA A 91 -9.64 4.08 7.08
CA ALA A 91 -9.02 5.35 7.45
C ALA A 91 -9.44 5.86 8.83
N PHE A 92 -10.69 5.61 9.25
CA PHE A 92 -11.22 6.00 10.55
C PHE A 92 -10.60 5.19 11.70
N TYR A 93 -10.08 4.00 11.45
CA TYR A 93 -9.48 3.10 12.43
C TYR A 93 -7.96 3.09 12.39
N ALA A 94 -7.38 3.24 11.20
CA ALA A 94 -5.94 3.18 10.98
C ALA A 94 -5.25 4.55 10.88
N GLY A 95 -6.02 5.59 10.59
CA GLY A 95 -5.55 6.98 10.45
C GLY A 95 -5.37 7.42 8.99
N TRP A 96 -5.69 8.68 8.74
CA TRP A 96 -5.72 9.31 7.42
C TRP A 96 -4.39 9.28 6.65
N PRO A 97 -3.21 9.54 7.26
CA PRO A 97 -1.95 9.50 6.52
C PRO A 97 -1.65 8.15 5.88
N LYS A 98 -1.99 7.06 6.58
CA LYS A 98 -1.82 5.69 6.07
C LYS A 98 -2.78 5.39 4.93
N ALA A 99 -4.04 5.87 5.05
CA ALA A 99 -5.05 5.74 4.01
C ALA A 99 -4.62 6.49 2.73
N TRP A 100 -4.08 7.69 2.83
CA TRP A 100 -3.56 8.45 1.69
C TRP A 100 -2.46 7.70 0.95
N ALA A 101 -1.52 7.09 1.68
CA ALA A 101 -0.48 6.27 1.07
C ALA A 101 -1.07 5.06 0.34
N ALA A 102 -2.02 4.36 0.97
CA ALA A 102 -2.72 3.22 0.39
C ALA A 102 -3.53 3.61 -0.86
N PHE A 103 -4.23 4.75 -0.84
CA PHE A 103 -5.01 5.23 -1.98
C PHE A 103 -4.16 5.55 -3.21
N ARG A 104 -2.97 6.15 -3.02
CA ARG A 104 -2.06 6.39 -4.15
C ARG A 104 -1.72 5.10 -4.88
N MET A 105 -1.35 4.06 -4.14
CA MET A 105 -1.01 2.76 -4.71
C MET A 105 -2.24 2.03 -5.28
N ALA A 106 -3.39 2.10 -4.60
CA ALA A 106 -4.62 1.52 -5.11
C ALA A 106 -5.04 2.16 -6.44
N LYS A 107 -4.91 3.48 -6.57
CA LYS A 107 -5.17 4.17 -7.82
C LYS A 107 -4.30 3.66 -8.97
N GLU A 108 -3.00 3.48 -8.73
CA GLU A 108 -2.09 2.90 -9.74
C GLU A 108 -2.55 1.51 -10.20
N VAL A 109 -2.99 0.67 -9.27
CA VAL A 109 -3.40 -0.70 -9.57
C VAL A 109 -4.70 -0.76 -10.35
N TRP A 110 -5.71 0.07 -10.03
CA TRP A 110 -7.02 -0.01 -10.67
C TRP A 110 -7.17 0.85 -11.91
N ASP A 111 -6.54 2.03 -11.96
CA ASP A 111 -6.67 2.94 -13.10
C ASP A 111 -5.66 2.62 -14.23
N GLY A 112 -4.69 1.73 -13.98
CA GLY A 112 -3.56 1.49 -14.86
C GLY A 112 -2.65 2.71 -14.89
N ASN A 113 -1.34 2.56 -15.04
CA ASN A 113 -0.34 3.63 -14.96
C ASN A 113 -0.87 5.01 -15.34
N ALA A 114 -1.47 5.72 -14.41
CA ALA A 114 -1.31 7.16 -14.42
C ALA A 114 0.21 7.35 -14.32
N GLU A 115 0.78 7.99 -15.30
CA GLU A 115 2.20 8.27 -15.48
C GLU A 115 2.91 8.28 -14.13
N SER A 116 3.96 7.46 -14.00
CA SER A 116 4.86 7.61 -12.87
C SER A 116 5.23 9.08 -12.86
N VAL A 117 4.62 9.82 -11.94
CA VAL A 117 5.04 11.19 -11.68
C VAL A 117 6.50 11.05 -11.33
N ALA A 118 7.35 11.45 -12.25
CA ALA A 118 8.79 11.35 -12.09
C ALA A 118 9.10 11.97 -10.73
N ALA A 119 9.55 11.12 -9.82
CA ALA A 119 9.92 11.56 -8.49
C ALA A 119 10.94 12.68 -8.68
N GLY A 120 10.54 13.93 -8.39
CA GLY A 120 11.47 15.03 -8.36
C GLY A 120 11.07 16.35 -9.01
N SER A 121 9.92 16.50 -9.67
CA SER A 121 9.54 17.84 -10.12
C SER A 121 8.60 18.53 -9.12
N VAL A 122 8.82 19.82 -8.93
CA VAL A 122 7.98 20.67 -8.05
C VAL A 122 6.54 20.71 -8.54
N GLU A 123 6.35 20.68 -9.85
CA GLU A 123 5.04 20.66 -10.51
C GLU A 123 4.29 19.37 -10.22
N ALA A 124 4.99 18.25 -10.24
CA ALA A 124 4.43 16.94 -9.90
C ALA A 124 4.02 16.88 -8.42
N TYR A 125 4.86 17.42 -7.54
CA TYR A 125 4.57 17.52 -6.10
C TYR A 125 3.36 18.44 -5.85
N ALA A 126 3.30 19.60 -6.48
CA ALA A 126 2.20 20.55 -6.34
C ALA A 126 0.84 19.99 -6.78
N GLN A 127 0.82 19.05 -7.74
CA GLN A 127 -0.41 18.39 -8.20
C GLN A 127 -0.87 17.26 -7.28
N THR A 128 0.01 16.74 -6.41
CA THR A 128 -0.29 15.58 -5.57
C THR A 128 -0.57 15.92 -4.12
N ILE A 129 -0.31 17.14 -3.69
CA ILE A 129 -0.50 17.60 -2.31
C ILE A 129 -1.72 18.51 -2.16
N PHE A 130 -2.36 18.37 -1.02
CA PHE A 130 -3.49 19.20 -0.62
C PHE A 130 -3.06 20.58 -0.10
N PHE A 131 -1.78 20.76 0.17
CA PHE A 131 -1.21 21.98 0.71
C PHE A 131 -0.34 22.67 -0.35
N PRO A 132 -0.36 24.00 -0.42
CA PRO A 132 0.49 24.72 -1.35
C PRO A 132 1.98 24.45 -1.07
N VAL A 133 2.76 24.40 -2.13
CA VAL A 133 4.22 24.35 -2.01
C VAL A 133 4.68 25.59 -1.27
N GLY A 134 5.37 25.41 -0.16
CA GLY A 134 5.89 26.51 0.64
C GLY A 134 7.09 27.22 0.00
N GLN A 135 7.71 28.13 0.74
CA GLN A 135 8.90 28.84 0.30
C GLN A 135 10.11 27.89 0.20
N PRO A 136 11.07 28.16 -0.72
CA PRO A 136 12.32 27.41 -0.76
C PRO A 136 13.00 27.36 0.60
N ASN A 137 13.51 26.19 0.98
CA ASN A 137 14.15 25.97 2.27
C ASN A 137 15.66 26.29 2.20
N ASP A 138 16.01 27.48 1.73
CA ASP A 138 17.42 27.88 1.52
C ASP A 138 18.20 28.04 2.84
N ALA A 139 17.51 28.46 3.90
CA ALA A 139 18.12 28.65 5.22
C ALA A 139 18.69 27.34 5.82
N TYR A 140 18.15 26.20 5.44
CA TYR A 140 18.55 24.88 5.94
C TYR A 140 19.09 23.96 4.84
N ALA A 141 19.44 24.50 3.67
CA ALA A 141 19.89 23.73 2.51
C ALA A 141 21.08 22.79 2.81
N ARG A 142 21.94 23.15 3.77
CA ARG A 142 23.09 22.33 4.22
C ARG A 142 22.70 20.99 4.87
N TYR A 143 21.46 20.83 5.28
CA TYR A 143 20.98 19.61 5.96
C TYR A 143 20.20 18.67 5.03
N PHE A 144 19.94 19.10 3.80
CA PHE A 144 19.13 18.34 2.83
C PHE A 144 19.87 18.21 1.52
N THR A 145 19.75 17.04 0.90
CA THR A 145 20.28 16.78 -0.45
C THR A 145 19.17 17.05 -1.48
N GLY A 146 19.40 17.95 -2.43
CA GLY A 146 18.41 18.36 -3.42
C GLY A 146 17.58 19.58 -3.00
N GLN A 147 16.55 19.91 -3.77
CA GLN A 147 15.66 21.03 -3.45
C GLN A 147 14.63 20.61 -2.39
N SER A 148 14.49 21.41 -1.35
CA SER A 148 13.49 21.24 -0.31
C SER A 148 12.68 22.51 -0.11
N TYR A 149 11.43 22.35 0.35
CA TYR A 149 10.48 23.44 0.55
C TYR A 149 9.89 23.36 1.95
N LEU A 150 9.70 24.51 2.59
CA LEU A 150 9.02 24.60 3.87
C LEU A 150 7.51 24.68 3.63
N CYS A 151 6.78 23.66 4.07
CA CYS A 151 5.34 23.70 4.11
C CYS A 151 4.90 24.19 5.49
N LEU A 152 4.35 25.39 5.57
CA LEU A 152 3.76 25.91 6.80
C LEU A 152 2.38 25.29 6.98
N LEU A 153 2.30 24.25 7.81
CA LEU A 153 1.05 23.58 8.16
C LEU A 153 0.19 24.37 9.16
N TYR A 154 0.72 25.45 9.73
CA TYR A 154 0.04 26.31 10.67
C TYR A 154 0.24 27.78 10.32
N THR A 155 -0.81 28.41 9.84
CA THR A 155 -1.04 29.81 10.19
C THR A 155 -1.91 29.76 11.43
N SER A 156 -1.31 29.67 12.60
CA SER A 156 -2.09 29.77 13.82
C SER A 156 -2.33 31.22 14.11
N ASP A 157 -3.54 31.66 13.99
CA ASP A 157 -4.08 32.73 14.80
C ASP A 157 -4.35 32.17 16.21
N ALA A 158 -3.30 31.76 16.87
CA ALA A 158 -3.35 31.39 18.29
C ALA A 158 -2.43 32.33 19.05
N ALA A 159 -2.73 33.62 18.95
CA ALA A 159 -2.21 34.65 19.83
C ALA A 159 -3.17 35.86 19.82
N ASP A 160 -4.25 35.73 20.55
CA ASP A 160 -4.93 36.81 21.28
C ASP A 160 -5.44 36.25 22.62
#